data_f049ea05e62990d88d88cd3cc457c420
#
_entry.id   f049ea05e62990d88d88cd3cc457c420
#
_cell.length_a   1.000
_cell.length_b   1.000
_cell.length_c   1.000
_cell.angle_alpha   90.00
_cell.angle_beta   90.00
_cell.angle_gamma   90.00
#
_symmetry.space_group_name_H-M   'P 1'
#
loop_
_entity.id
_entity.type
_entity.pdbx_description
1 polymer ?
#
loop_
_entity_poly.entity_id
_entity_poly.type
_entity_poly.pdbx_seq_one_letter_code
_entity_poly.pdbx_strand_id
1 'polypeptide(L)'
;MEPFNDQATDELLIWRAFKSGDEAAFGEIYRAQVQALLNYGNKINPDRQQVQDSVQDLFIELWNSRERLKDTTSIKFYLFRSLRNKLSKLSKPDHSFPLDNAYETLSDPSVTFYFFDHEIEAERIERLQKTILKLSRRQQEAINLRYFHDFSNDEIAEIMGLNYQSACKLIYSGLKFLKENVKLFTFIMLLLR
;
A
#
# COMPACT_ATOMS: atom_id res chain seq x y z
N MET A 1 16.09 16.35 23.89
CA MET A 1 14.64 16.45 24.17
C MET A 1 13.97 16.09 22.84
N GLU A 2 13.69 14.79 22.63
CA GLU A 2 13.09 14.30 21.40
C GLU A 2 11.65 14.82 21.31
N PRO A 3 11.15 15.22 20.14
CA PRO A 3 9.76 15.58 20.00
C PRO A 3 8.92 14.33 20.29
N PHE A 4 8.14 14.37 21.35
CA PHE A 4 7.12 13.37 21.65
C PHE A 4 6.29 13.17 20.38
N ASN A 5 6.10 11.91 20.00
CA ASN A 5 5.38 11.50 18.80
C ASN A 5 3.85 11.75 19.02
N ASP A 6 3.43 12.99 18.86
CA ASP A 6 2.02 13.44 19.02
C ASP A 6 1.08 12.58 18.15
N GLN A 7 1.51 12.23 16.94
CA GLN A 7 0.69 11.51 15.97
C GLN A 7 0.34 10.09 16.40
N ALA A 8 1.28 9.36 17.05
CA ALA A 8 1.00 8.00 17.55
C ALA A 8 0.07 8.02 18.76
N THR A 9 0.13 9.10 19.56
CA THR A 9 -0.76 9.30 20.71
C THR A 9 -2.18 9.59 20.23
N ASP A 10 -2.34 10.41 19.20
CA ASP A 10 -3.64 10.74 18.61
C ASP A 10 -4.28 9.53 17.94
N GLU A 11 -3.53 8.73 17.17
CA GLU A 11 -4.04 7.47 16.56
C GLU A 11 -4.54 6.49 17.64
N LEU A 12 -3.82 6.36 18.75
CA LEU A 12 -4.23 5.49 19.85
C LEU A 12 -5.51 5.97 20.53
N LEU A 13 -5.69 7.29 20.70
CA LEU A 13 -6.91 7.86 21.27
C LEU A 13 -8.11 7.63 20.37
N ILE A 14 -7.98 7.88 19.07
CA ILE A 14 -9.01 7.59 18.05
C ILE A 14 -9.37 6.10 18.07
N TRP A 15 -8.36 5.22 18.12
CA TRP A 15 -8.57 3.77 18.16
C TRP A 15 -9.35 3.33 19.40
N ARG A 16 -9.03 3.87 20.57
CA ARG A 16 -9.73 3.56 21.82
C ARG A 16 -11.15 4.09 21.84
N ALA A 17 -11.39 5.31 21.34
CA ALA A 17 -12.72 5.85 21.17
C ALA A 17 -13.57 4.96 20.23
N PHE A 18 -13.03 4.57 19.08
CA PHE A 18 -13.66 3.62 18.18
C PHE A 18 -13.99 2.28 18.87
N LYS A 19 -13.06 1.70 19.62
CA LYS A 19 -13.28 0.45 20.38
C LYS A 19 -14.42 0.57 21.41
N SER A 20 -14.62 1.74 22.00
CA SER A 20 -15.73 2.02 22.92
C SER A 20 -17.06 2.28 22.22
N GLY A 21 -17.10 2.25 20.88
CA GLY A 21 -18.33 2.41 20.09
C GLY A 21 -18.59 3.83 19.60
N ASP A 22 -17.60 4.72 19.64
CA ASP A 22 -17.72 6.07 19.10
C ASP A 22 -17.78 6.03 17.56
N GLU A 23 -18.97 6.38 17.02
CA GLU A 23 -19.21 6.42 15.56
C GLU A 23 -18.45 7.54 14.87
N ALA A 24 -18.16 8.65 15.56
CA ALA A 24 -17.40 9.75 14.99
C ALA A 24 -15.93 9.34 14.77
N ALA A 25 -15.32 8.66 15.74
CA ALA A 25 -13.98 8.08 15.62
C ALA A 25 -13.91 7.03 14.52
N PHE A 26 -14.93 6.16 14.39
CA PHE A 26 -15.02 5.22 13.27
C PHE A 26 -15.11 5.94 11.91
N GLY A 27 -15.95 6.97 11.81
CA GLY A 27 -16.07 7.78 10.61
C GLY A 27 -14.77 8.49 10.22
N GLU A 28 -13.98 8.91 11.21
CA GLU A 28 -12.65 9.49 10.99
C GLU A 28 -11.68 8.45 10.42
N ILE A 29 -11.57 7.27 11.02
CA ILE A 29 -10.77 6.15 10.53
C ILE A 29 -11.15 5.79 9.08
N TYR A 30 -12.45 5.70 8.81
CA TYR A 30 -12.96 5.39 7.48
C TYR A 30 -12.50 6.43 6.46
N ARG A 31 -12.80 7.72 6.70
CA ARG A 31 -12.45 8.81 5.77
C ARG A 31 -10.94 8.92 5.51
N ALA A 32 -10.14 8.70 6.55
CA ALA A 32 -8.68 8.77 6.44
C ALA A 32 -8.09 7.62 5.61
N GLN A 33 -8.70 6.42 5.62
CA GLN A 33 -8.05 5.22 5.10
C GLN A 33 -8.70 4.62 3.84
N VAL A 34 -9.99 4.87 3.60
CA VAL A 34 -10.75 4.18 2.54
C VAL A 34 -10.11 4.34 1.16
N GLN A 35 -9.72 5.56 0.78
CA GLN A 35 -9.13 5.82 -0.54
C GLN A 35 -7.77 5.15 -0.71
N ALA A 36 -6.93 5.18 0.33
CA ALA A 36 -5.62 4.53 0.33
C ALA A 36 -5.75 3.00 0.21
N LEU A 37 -6.74 2.40 0.91
CA LEU A 37 -7.03 0.98 0.83
C LEU A 37 -7.54 0.57 -0.55
N LEU A 38 -8.45 1.34 -1.17
CA LEU A 38 -8.94 1.10 -2.53
C LEU A 38 -7.79 1.19 -3.54
N ASN A 39 -6.95 2.22 -3.45
CA ASN A 39 -5.80 2.39 -4.33
C ASN A 39 -4.80 1.22 -4.20
N TYR A 40 -4.53 0.79 -2.98
CA TYR A 40 -3.65 -0.37 -2.73
C TYR A 40 -4.28 -1.66 -3.24
N GLY A 41 -5.55 -1.93 -2.91
CA GLY A 41 -6.27 -3.12 -3.33
C GLY A 41 -6.29 -3.28 -4.86
N ASN A 42 -6.59 -2.21 -5.59
CA ASN A 42 -6.60 -2.20 -7.06
C ASN A 42 -5.22 -2.44 -7.70
N LYS A 43 -4.12 -2.24 -6.97
CA LYS A 43 -2.78 -2.57 -7.46
C LYS A 43 -2.43 -4.05 -7.33
N ILE A 44 -3.02 -4.74 -6.35
CA ILE A 44 -2.72 -6.15 -6.07
C ILE A 44 -3.80 -7.11 -6.59
N ASN A 45 -5.00 -6.61 -6.88
CA ASN A 45 -6.11 -7.38 -7.42
C ASN A 45 -6.71 -6.64 -8.63
N PRO A 46 -6.82 -7.27 -9.82
CA PRO A 46 -7.39 -6.65 -11.01
C PRO A 46 -8.91 -6.49 -10.95
N ASP A 47 -9.60 -7.24 -10.12
CA ASP A 47 -11.06 -7.17 -9.96
C ASP A 47 -11.41 -6.03 -9.01
N ARG A 48 -11.76 -4.88 -9.59
CA ARG A 48 -12.11 -3.67 -8.84
C ARG A 48 -13.35 -3.85 -7.97
N GLN A 49 -14.34 -4.61 -8.44
CA GLN A 49 -15.55 -4.88 -7.66
C GLN A 49 -15.19 -5.69 -6.42
N GLN A 50 -14.40 -6.75 -6.59
CA GLN A 50 -13.91 -7.56 -5.47
C GLN A 50 -13.10 -6.75 -4.46
N VAL A 51 -12.32 -5.76 -4.92
CA VAL A 51 -11.59 -4.85 -4.04
C VAL A 51 -12.55 -3.96 -3.24
N GLN A 52 -13.55 -3.36 -3.91
CA GLN A 52 -14.55 -2.52 -3.25
C GLN A 52 -15.32 -3.30 -2.18
N ASP A 53 -15.81 -4.48 -2.53
CA ASP A 53 -16.52 -5.37 -1.61
C ASP A 53 -15.62 -5.76 -0.43
N SER A 54 -14.34 -6.08 -0.69
CA SER A 54 -13.37 -6.43 0.36
C SER A 54 -13.08 -5.28 1.31
N VAL A 55 -13.02 -4.04 0.81
CA VAL A 55 -12.82 -2.85 1.65
C VAL A 55 -14.07 -2.57 2.47
N GLN A 56 -15.25 -2.68 1.87
CA GLN A 56 -16.51 -2.51 2.60
C GLN A 56 -16.66 -3.54 3.72
N ASP A 57 -16.47 -4.81 3.40
CA ASP A 57 -16.50 -5.91 4.37
C ASP A 57 -15.47 -5.72 5.49
N LEU A 58 -14.27 -5.23 5.16
CA LEU A 58 -13.22 -4.94 6.14
C LEU A 58 -13.73 -3.96 7.20
N PHE A 59 -14.40 -2.87 6.80
CA PHE A 59 -14.92 -1.88 7.74
C PHE A 59 -16.13 -2.41 8.52
N ILE A 60 -16.99 -3.22 7.92
CA ILE A 60 -18.08 -3.90 8.62
C ILE A 60 -17.54 -4.85 9.69
N GLU A 61 -16.56 -5.68 9.33
CA GLU A 61 -15.92 -6.60 10.28
C GLU A 61 -15.18 -5.86 11.38
N LEU A 62 -14.51 -4.74 11.05
CA LEU A 62 -13.83 -3.88 12.00
C LEU A 62 -14.82 -3.35 13.05
N TRP A 63 -15.96 -2.82 12.63
CA TRP A 63 -16.99 -2.32 13.53
C TRP A 63 -17.57 -3.42 14.42
N ASN A 64 -17.90 -4.56 13.83
CA ASN A 64 -18.51 -5.69 14.54
C ASN A 64 -17.55 -6.34 15.56
N SER A 65 -16.26 -6.26 15.33
CA SER A 65 -15.23 -6.86 16.20
C SER A 65 -14.57 -5.86 17.17
N ARG A 66 -14.94 -4.58 17.13
CA ARG A 66 -14.25 -3.47 17.82
C ARG A 66 -13.89 -3.71 19.27
N GLU A 67 -14.79 -4.32 20.05
CA GLU A 67 -14.58 -4.58 21.48
C GLU A 67 -13.48 -5.62 21.76
N ARG A 68 -13.26 -6.55 20.80
CA ARG A 68 -12.27 -7.64 20.93
C ARG A 68 -10.91 -7.29 20.35
N LEU A 69 -10.81 -6.14 19.66
CA LEU A 69 -9.55 -5.73 19.05
C LEU A 69 -8.54 -5.34 20.11
N LYS A 70 -7.28 -5.72 19.87
CA LYS A 70 -6.16 -5.21 20.67
C LYS A 70 -5.88 -3.76 20.33
N ASP A 71 -5.21 -3.04 21.21
CA ASP A 71 -4.68 -1.74 20.88
C ASP A 71 -3.65 -1.87 19.77
N THR A 72 -3.62 -0.90 18.87
CA THR A 72 -2.66 -0.84 17.76
C THR A 72 -1.89 0.47 17.84
N THR A 73 -0.64 0.43 17.42
CA THR A 73 0.21 1.61 17.27
C THR A 73 0.06 2.27 15.90
N SER A 74 -0.56 1.57 14.93
CA SER A 74 -0.85 2.10 13.60
C SER A 74 -2.13 1.49 13.06
N ILE A 75 -3.18 2.33 12.96
CA ILE A 75 -4.46 1.98 12.35
C ILE A 75 -4.27 1.63 10.88
N LYS A 76 -3.48 2.42 10.18
CA LYS A 76 -3.13 2.22 8.78
C LYS A 76 -2.52 0.84 8.55
N PHE A 77 -1.49 0.46 9.32
CA PHE A 77 -0.85 -0.84 9.19
C PHE A 77 -1.84 -1.99 9.41
N TYR A 78 -2.66 -1.91 10.47
CA TYR A 78 -3.68 -2.92 10.77
C TYR A 78 -4.63 -3.12 9.59
N LEU A 79 -5.13 -2.04 9.00
CA LEU A 79 -6.10 -2.10 7.90
C LEU A 79 -5.48 -2.64 6.61
N PHE A 80 -4.27 -2.21 6.25
CA PHE A 80 -3.56 -2.71 5.06
C PHE A 80 -3.27 -4.20 5.16
N ARG A 81 -2.78 -4.67 6.31
CA ARG A 81 -2.55 -6.09 6.57
C ARG A 81 -3.84 -6.90 6.49
N SER A 82 -4.92 -6.39 7.06
CA SER A 82 -6.23 -7.05 7.05
C SER A 82 -6.80 -7.14 5.64
N LEU A 83 -6.77 -6.05 4.86
CA LEU A 83 -7.20 -6.04 3.47
C LEU A 83 -6.39 -7.02 2.62
N ARG A 84 -5.07 -7.00 2.75
CA ARG A 84 -4.19 -7.88 2.00
C ARG A 84 -4.48 -9.35 2.30
N ASN A 85 -4.70 -9.71 3.58
CA ASN A 85 -5.08 -11.06 3.98
C ASN A 85 -6.45 -11.46 3.41
N LYS A 86 -7.41 -10.54 3.37
CA LYS A 86 -8.75 -10.78 2.79
C LYS A 86 -8.64 -11.06 1.29
N LEU A 87 -7.97 -10.20 0.54
CA LEU A 87 -7.79 -10.36 -0.92
C LEU A 87 -6.99 -11.62 -1.27
N SER A 88 -5.99 -12.00 -0.47
CA SER A 88 -5.22 -13.22 -0.74
C SER A 88 -6.03 -14.51 -0.54
N LYS A 89 -7.03 -14.52 0.33
CA LYS A 89 -7.94 -15.66 0.51
C LYS A 89 -8.95 -15.82 -0.63
N LEU A 90 -9.31 -14.71 -1.28
CA LEU A 90 -10.24 -14.71 -2.41
C LEU A 90 -9.56 -15.13 -3.72
N SER A 91 -8.25 -14.95 -3.82
CA SER A 91 -7.47 -15.49 -4.93
C SER A 91 -7.49 -17.01 -4.84
N LYS A 92 -8.10 -17.70 -5.86
CA LYS A 92 -8.18 -19.16 -5.90
C LYS A 92 -6.79 -19.78 -5.74
N PRO A 93 -6.66 -20.98 -5.12
CA PRO A 93 -5.38 -21.67 -4.94
C PRO A 93 -4.65 -21.97 -6.27
N ASP A 94 -5.33 -21.91 -7.39
CA ASP A 94 -4.79 -22.14 -8.74
C ASP A 94 -4.01 -20.95 -9.32
N HIS A 95 -4.08 -19.80 -8.67
CA HIS A 95 -3.15 -18.70 -8.86
C HIS A 95 -2.22 -18.61 -7.65
N SER A 96 -1.50 -19.72 -7.35
CA SER A 96 -0.17 -19.62 -6.79
C SER A 96 0.51 -18.56 -7.63
N PHE A 97 0.83 -17.38 -7.04
CA PHE A 97 1.53 -16.32 -7.75
C PHE A 97 2.68 -16.97 -8.51
N PRO A 98 2.58 -17.15 -9.84
CA PRO A 98 3.67 -17.77 -10.57
C PRO A 98 4.85 -16.85 -10.39
N LEU A 99 5.99 -17.41 -10.13
CA LEU A 99 7.26 -16.71 -10.11
C LEU A 99 7.63 -16.14 -11.48
N ASP A 100 6.78 -16.35 -12.50
CA ASP A 100 7.07 -15.96 -13.88
C ASP A 100 5.87 -15.33 -14.61
N ASN A 101 6.15 -14.13 -15.13
CA ASN A 101 5.72 -13.57 -16.40
C ASN A 101 4.27 -13.80 -16.87
N ALA A 102 3.33 -13.01 -16.41
CA ALA A 102 2.18 -12.68 -17.22
C ALA A 102 2.00 -11.16 -17.17
N TYR A 103 2.50 -10.51 -18.20
CA TYR A 103 2.22 -9.10 -18.51
C TYR A 103 0.79 -9.01 -19.04
N GLU A 104 -0.18 -8.77 -18.18
CA GLU A 104 -1.43 -8.18 -18.63
C GLU A 104 -1.54 -6.78 -18.05
N THR A 105 -1.51 -5.89 -18.98
CA THR A 105 -1.54 -4.43 -18.82
C THR A 105 -2.89 -4.02 -18.26
N LEU A 106 -2.93 -3.59 -17.01
CA LEU A 106 -4.01 -2.75 -16.52
C LEU A 106 -3.47 -1.34 -16.40
N SER A 107 -3.54 -0.64 -17.51
CA SER A 107 -3.31 0.80 -17.57
C SER A 107 -4.54 1.50 -17.03
N ASP A 108 -4.47 1.98 -15.80
CA ASP A 108 -5.33 3.06 -15.36
C ASP A 108 -4.46 4.29 -15.12
N PRO A 109 -4.63 5.36 -15.91
CA PRO A 109 -3.80 6.56 -15.80
C PRO A 109 -4.18 7.49 -14.64
N SER A 110 -4.94 7.03 -13.66
CA SER A 110 -5.45 7.89 -12.58
C SER A 110 -4.48 8.13 -11.40
N VAL A 111 -3.19 7.89 -11.57
CA VAL A 111 -2.18 8.50 -10.69
C VAL A 111 -1.72 9.79 -11.33
N THR A 112 -2.53 10.83 -11.19
CA THR A 112 -2.16 12.18 -11.62
C THR A 112 -1.10 12.70 -10.65
N PHE A 113 0.15 12.60 -11.05
CA PHE A 113 1.23 13.36 -10.44
C PHE A 113 1.11 14.82 -10.92
N TYR A 114 0.64 15.69 -10.06
CA TYR A 114 0.79 17.13 -10.26
C TYR A 114 2.23 17.52 -9.96
N PHE A 115 3.08 17.71 -10.96
CA PHE A 115 4.32 18.47 -10.83
C PHE A 115 4.77 19.11 -12.15
N PHE A 116 5.32 20.24 -12.01
CA PHE A 116 5.70 21.35 -12.84
C PHE A 116 6.73 21.07 -13.95
N ASP A 117 6.62 21.90 -15.02
CA ASP A 117 7.48 22.02 -16.21
C ASP A 117 7.44 20.89 -17.25
N HIS A 118 6.79 21.22 -18.32
CA HIS A 118 5.70 20.51 -18.96
C HIS A 118 6.05 19.40 -19.98
N GLU A 119 7.22 19.31 -20.58
CA GLU A 119 7.46 18.29 -21.63
C GLU A 119 8.53 17.26 -21.22
N ILE A 120 9.62 17.70 -20.64
CA ILE A 120 10.74 16.82 -20.24
C ILE A 120 10.37 15.96 -19.03
N GLU A 121 9.56 16.50 -18.12
CA GLU A 121 9.08 15.82 -16.92
C GLU A 121 8.06 14.73 -17.28
N ALA A 122 7.15 15.00 -18.22
CA ALA A 122 6.13 14.05 -18.67
C ALA A 122 6.75 12.79 -19.29
N GLU A 123 7.76 12.94 -20.17
CA GLU A 123 8.49 11.80 -20.74
C GLU A 123 9.20 10.96 -19.70
N ARG A 124 9.75 11.62 -18.67
CA ARG A 124 10.46 10.92 -17.58
C ARG A 124 9.50 10.13 -16.70
N ILE A 125 8.35 10.72 -16.38
CA ILE A 125 7.27 10.08 -15.63
C ILE A 125 6.72 8.88 -16.41
N GLU A 126 6.42 9.05 -17.68
CA GLU A 126 5.93 7.96 -18.54
C GLU A 126 6.95 6.81 -18.64
N ARG A 127 8.24 7.13 -18.79
CA ARG A 127 9.31 6.12 -18.82
C ARG A 127 9.43 5.39 -17.48
N LEU A 128 9.32 6.10 -16.35
CA LEU A 128 9.31 5.51 -15.03
C LEU A 128 8.11 4.58 -14.84
N GLN A 129 6.90 5.01 -15.23
CA GLN A 129 5.69 4.20 -15.18
C GLN A 129 5.82 2.92 -16.01
N LYS A 130 6.28 3.04 -17.26
CA LYS A 130 6.56 1.88 -18.12
C LYS A 130 7.61 0.93 -17.53
N THR A 131 8.58 1.48 -16.79
CA THR A 131 9.62 0.67 -16.14
C THR A 131 9.10 -0.01 -14.88
N ILE A 132 8.25 0.65 -14.11
CA ILE A 132 7.58 0.05 -12.94
C ILE A 132 6.72 -1.15 -13.37
N LEU A 133 6.02 -1.04 -14.50
CA LEU A 133 5.20 -2.14 -15.03
C LEU A 133 6.02 -3.38 -15.43
N LYS A 134 7.34 -3.25 -15.64
CA LYS A 134 8.24 -4.40 -15.92
C LYS A 134 8.72 -5.11 -14.64
N LEU A 135 8.49 -4.55 -13.47
CA LEU A 135 8.75 -5.22 -12.21
C LEU A 135 7.76 -6.37 -11.98
N SER A 136 8.19 -7.41 -11.26
CA SER A 136 7.24 -8.43 -10.80
C SER A 136 6.17 -7.82 -9.90
N ARG A 137 4.97 -8.38 -9.87
CA ARG A 137 3.87 -7.90 -9.01
C ARG A 137 4.27 -7.73 -7.55
N ARG A 138 5.07 -8.66 -7.02
CA ARG A 138 5.59 -8.58 -5.65
C ARG A 138 6.57 -7.42 -5.43
N GLN A 139 7.41 -7.12 -6.42
CA GLN A 139 8.29 -5.95 -6.35
C GLN A 139 7.50 -4.65 -6.44
N GLN A 140 6.49 -4.59 -7.32
CA GLN A 140 5.59 -3.45 -7.41
C GLN A 140 4.83 -3.22 -6.09
N GLU A 141 4.29 -4.28 -5.48
CA GLU A 141 3.61 -4.23 -4.18
C GLU A 141 4.54 -3.71 -3.09
N ALA A 142 5.74 -4.29 -2.96
CA ALA A 142 6.71 -3.89 -1.93
C ALA A 142 7.16 -2.42 -2.09
N ILE A 143 7.42 -1.97 -3.32
CA ILE A 143 7.78 -0.57 -3.62
C ILE A 143 6.59 0.36 -3.34
N ASN A 144 5.37 -0.04 -3.71
CA ASN A 144 4.19 0.75 -3.43
C ASN A 144 3.99 0.95 -1.92
N LEU A 145 4.07 -0.12 -1.13
CA LEU A 145 3.97 -0.03 0.33
C LEU A 145 5.07 0.85 0.93
N ARG A 146 6.31 0.77 0.42
CA ARG A 146 7.45 1.53 0.95
C ARG A 146 7.35 3.02 0.65
N TYR A 147 7.07 3.40 -0.60
CA TYR A 147 7.26 4.77 -1.08
C TYR A 147 5.95 5.57 -1.24
N PHE A 148 4.80 4.90 -1.31
CA PHE A 148 3.50 5.58 -1.40
C PHE A 148 2.71 5.49 -0.08
N HIS A 149 3.07 4.52 0.75
CA HIS A 149 2.39 4.32 2.03
C HIS A 149 3.32 4.43 3.25
N ASP A 150 4.61 4.70 3.06
CA ASP A 150 5.62 4.95 4.10
C ASP A 150 5.76 3.83 5.15
N PHE A 151 5.46 2.58 4.77
CA PHE A 151 5.66 1.45 5.66
C PHE A 151 7.14 1.10 5.81
N SER A 152 7.53 0.70 7.01
CA SER A 152 8.85 0.14 7.30
C SER A 152 9.01 -1.24 6.64
N ASN A 153 10.25 -1.72 6.51
CA ASN A 153 10.50 -3.03 5.94
C ASN A 153 9.91 -4.18 6.78
N ASP A 154 9.81 -4.00 8.09
CA ASP A 154 9.16 -4.96 9.00
C ASP A 154 7.66 -5.02 8.76
N GLU A 155 7.00 -3.86 8.66
CA GLU A 155 5.57 -3.77 8.36
C GLU A 155 5.26 -4.35 6.97
N ILE A 156 6.09 -4.05 5.96
CA ILE A 156 5.96 -4.62 4.61
C ILE A 156 6.08 -6.15 4.65
N ALA A 157 7.03 -6.68 5.41
CA ALA A 157 7.18 -8.12 5.58
C ALA A 157 5.90 -8.73 6.17
N GLU A 158 5.33 -8.11 7.21
CA GLU A 158 4.09 -8.59 7.84
C GLU A 158 2.87 -8.45 6.92
N ILE A 159 2.72 -7.29 6.22
CA ILE A 159 1.61 -7.08 5.28
C ILE A 159 1.65 -8.13 4.16
N MET A 160 2.83 -8.37 3.59
CA MET A 160 3.01 -9.29 2.47
C MET A 160 3.11 -10.77 2.88
N GLY A 161 3.11 -11.08 4.17
CA GLY A 161 3.29 -12.44 4.69
C GLY A 161 4.67 -13.03 4.36
N LEU A 162 5.71 -12.21 4.46
CA LEU A 162 7.10 -12.56 4.16
C LEU A 162 7.96 -12.48 5.42
N ASN A 163 9.16 -13.05 5.37
CA ASN A 163 10.19 -12.70 6.33
C ASN A 163 10.87 -11.36 5.93
N TYR A 164 11.48 -10.69 6.91
CA TYR A 164 12.15 -9.39 6.74
C TYR A 164 13.16 -9.38 5.57
N GLN A 165 14.01 -10.41 5.49
CA GLN A 165 15.03 -10.50 4.44
C GLN A 165 14.43 -10.57 3.03
N SER A 166 13.32 -11.31 2.88
CA SER A 166 12.60 -11.41 1.60
C SER A 166 11.96 -10.09 1.20
N ALA A 167 11.37 -9.35 2.14
CA ALA A 167 10.83 -8.02 1.88
C ALA A 167 11.94 -7.04 1.45
N CYS A 168 13.05 -7.00 2.19
CA CYS A 168 14.22 -6.19 1.81
C CYS A 168 14.76 -6.55 0.42
N LYS A 169 14.85 -7.86 0.09
CA LYS A 169 15.31 -8.33 -1.22
C LYS A 169 14.40 -7.87 -2.36
N LEU A 170 13.08 -7.93 -2.16
CA LEU A 170 12.11 -7.43 -3.16
C LEU A 170 12.28 -5.94 -3.41
N ILE A 171 12.35 -5.14 -2.36
CA ILE A 171 12.53 -3.69 -2.45
C ILE A 171 13.87 -3.37 -3.14
N TYR A 172 14.97 -3.94 -2.65
CA TYR A 172 16.30 -3.67 -3.19
C TYR A 172 16.43 -4.08 -4.67
N SER A 173 15.96 -5.28 -5.04
CA SER A 173 16.04 -5.75 -6.42
C SER A 173 15.15 -4.94 -7.36
N GLY A 174 13.96 -4.53 -6.89
CA GLY A 174 13.09 -3.64 -7.65
C GLY A 174 13.71 -2.26 -7.87
N LEU A 175 14.28 -1.65 -6.82
CA LEU A 175 14.97 -0.36 -6.93
C LEU A 175 16.21 -0.44 -7.83
N LYS A 176 16.97 -1.52 -7.73
CA LYS A 176 18.13 -1.75 -8.62
C LYS A 176 17.69 -1.80 -10.08
N PHE A 177 16.63 -2.56 -10.38
CA PHE A 177 16.08 -2.64 -11.73
C PHE A 177 15.61 -1.27 -12.25
N LEU A 178 14.89 -0.49 -11.42
CA LEU A 178 14.45 0.85 -11.78
C LEU A 178 15.63 1.78 -12.04
N LYS A 179 16.66 1.74 -11.17
CA LYS A 179 17.90 2.53 -11.31
C LYS A 179 18.63 2.25 -12.62
N GLU A 180 18.72 1.00 -13.04
CA GLU A 180 19.40 0.59 -14.26
C GLU A 180 18.63 1.01 -15.53
N ASN A 181 17.31 1.06 -15.45
CA ASN A 181 16.43 1.34 -16.60
C ASN A 181 15.95 2.80 -16.70
N VAL A 182 16.02 3.57 -15.62
CA VAL A 182 15.69 5.00 -15.58
C VAL A 182 16.96 5.76 -15.28
N LYS A 183 17.41 6.63 -16.21
CA LYS A 183 18.63 7.44 -16.01
C LYS A 183 18.58 8.18 -14.66
N LEU A 184 19.56 7.89 -13.85
CA LEU A 184 19.71 7.99 -12.41
C LEU A 184 19.22 9.27 -11.73
N PHE A 185 19.35 10.43 -12.38
CA PHE A 185 19.19 11.72 -11.73
C PHE A 185 17.74 12.03 -11.36
N THR A 186 16.80 11.63 -12.18
CA THR A 186 15.37 11.91 -11.99
C THR A 186 14.74 11.05 -10.91
N PHE A 187 15.21 9.80 -10.78
CA PHE A 187 14.66 8.83 -9.83
C PHE A 187 14.98 9.20 -8.37
N ILE A 188 16.20 9.67 -8.10
CA ILE A 188 16.62 10.10 -6.76
C ILE A 188 15.85 11.33 -6.30
N MET A 189 15.61 12.28 -7.19
CA MET A 189 14.87 13.51 -6.87
C MET A 189 13.37 13.25 -6.63
N LEU A 190 12.82 12.18 -7.22
CA LEU A 190 11.40 11.80 -7.03
C LEU A 190 11.18 11.02 -5.73
N LEU A 191 12.21 10.36 -5.21
CA LEU A 191 12.14 9.56 -3.98
C LEU A 191 12.54 10.31 -2.71
N LEU A 192 13.23 11.46 -2.86
CA LEU A 192 13.67 12.29 -1.73
C LEU A 192 12.71 13.45 -1.41
N ARG A 193 11.57 13.51 -2.08
CA ARG A 193 10.53 14.52 -1.91
C ARG A 193 9.27 13.93 -1.34
#